data_7d3cff02ce380012805843f28ffa4c38
#
_entry.id   7d3cff02ce380012805843f28ffa4c38
#
_cell.length_a   1.000
_cell.length_b   1.000
_cell.length_c   1.000
_cell.angle_alpha   90.00
_cell.angle_beta   90.00
_cell.angle_gamma   90.00
#
_symmetry.space_group_name_H-M   'P 1'
#
loop_
_entity.id
_entity.type
_entity.pdbx_description
1 polymer ?
#
loop_
_entity_poly.entity_id
_entity_poly.type
_entity_poly.pdbx_seq_one_letter_code
_entity_poly.pdbx_strand_id
1 'polypeptide(L)'
;MKELIKQAKQGDAEAQFLLGLTYYNGDVLEKSPEKAFRWWMKAAKQEYVFAMPYLVYCYEQGYGTKVDNKKAFVYCKKAAEHGIVDTQFYLGQLYYHGVGTKINKKEAFKWINAAAKESYTEAFGQLGYFYEHGIGTRKNIKKALAWYAKAAEHGDVDVQTHLARTYYDCFVIEETEANKDKILKWARMGAKLGNVDAQLKLGVIYYKGEVVEQNYDLAMYWLKKAYGEGKTEAFEYIKEICKVVREQN
;
A
#
# COMPACT_ATOMS: atom_id res chain seq x y z
N MET A 1 -32.68 19.64 -7.33
CA MET A 1 -31.95 20.70 -6.62
C MET A 1 -32.79 21.48 -5.61
N LYS A 2 -33.91 22.13 -6.00
CA LYS A 2 -34.73 22.90 -5.02
C LYS A 2 -35.18 22.04 -3.82
N GLU A 3 -35.61 20.80 -4.05
CA GLU A 3 -36.03 19.89 -2.99
C GLU A 3 -34.84 19.48 -2.09
N LEU A 4 -33.67 19.15 -2.65
CA LEU A 4 -32.46 18.85 -1.88
C LEU A 4 -32.07 20.02 -0.94
N ILE A 5 -32.10 21.25 -1.44
CA ILE A 5 -31.80 22.44 -0.64
C ILE A 5 -32.84 22.60 0.50
N LYS A 6 -34.11 22.32 0.22
CA LYS A 6 -35.19 22.39 1.23
C LYS A 6 -34.96 21.35 2.33
N GLN A 7 -34.76 20.09 1.98
CA GLN A 7 -34.50 18.99 2.91
C GLN A 7 -33.24 19.25 3.78
N ALA A 8 -32.14 19.66 3.15
CA ALA A 8 -30.91 20.02 3.86
C ALA A 8 -31.12 21.16 4.88
N LYS A 9 -31.94 22.18 4.52
CA LYS A 9 -32.31 23.29 5.42
C LYS A 9 -33.25 22.83 6.56
N GLN A 10 -34.08 21.80 6.32
CA GLN A 10 -34.95 21.18 7.33
C GLN A 10 -34.19 20.27 8.30
N GLY A 11 -32.91 20.00 8.02
CA GLY A 11 -32.06 19.25 8.97
C GLY A 11 -31.74 17.83 8.51
N ASP A 12 -32.21 17.38 7.36
CA ASP A 12 -31.91 16.03 6.86
C ASP A 12 -30.39 15.87 6.64
N ALA A 13 -29.80 14.90 7.31
CA ALA A 13 -28.34 14.74 7.35
C ALA A 13 -27.77 14.25 6.02
N GLU A 14 -28.48 13.38 5.31
CA GLU A 14 -28.11 12.89 3.99
C GLU A 14 -28.21 14.03 2.95
N ALA A 15 -29.30 14.78 2.96
CA ALA A 15 -29.46 15.94 2.11
C ALA A 15 -28.38 17.02 2.36
N GLN A 16 -27.97 17.21 3.61
CA GLN A 16 -26.84 18.09 3.97
C GLN A 16 -25.53 17.58 3.37
N PHE A 17 -25.26 16.29 3.47
CA PHE A 17 -24.08 15.66 2.88
C PHE A 17 -24.07 15.82 1.35
N LEU A 18 -25.18 15.49 0.68
CA LEU A 18 -25.33 15.60 -0.77
C LEU A 18 -25.22 17.05 -1.26
N LEU A 19 -25.76 17.99 -0.51
CA LEU A 19 -25.61 19.41 -0.83
C LEU A 19 -24.16 19.89 -0.66
N GLY A 20 -23.44 19.36 0.31
CA GLY A 20 -21.98 19.54 0.45
C GLY A 20 -21.23 19.05 -0.78
N LEU A 21 -21.55 17.86 -1.29
CA LEU A 21 -20.96 17.30 -2.53
C LEU A 21 -21.27 18.18 -3.74
N THR A 22 -22.50 18.70 -3.84
CA THR A 22 -22.88 19.58 -4.94
C THR A 22 -22.05 20.87 -4.99
N TYR A 23 -21.75 21.46 -3.82
CA TYR A 23 -20.86 22.62 -3.73
C TYR A 23 -19.39 22.26 -3.94
N TYR A 24 -18.98 21.02 -3.63
CA TYR A 24 -17.62 20.53 -3.85
C TYR A 24 -17.33 20.31 -5.34
N ASN A 25 -18.25 19.64 -6.05
CA ASN A 25 -18.08 19.34 -7.47
C ASN A 25 -18.22 20.60 -8.34
N GLY A 26 -19.21 21.42 -8.05
CA GLY A 26 -19.49 22.63 -8.85
C GLY A 26 -20.30 22.39 -10.13
N ASP A 27 -20.88 21.19 -10.29
CA ASP A 27 -21.57 20.79 -11.54
C ASP A 27 -22.93 21.47 -11.72
N VAL A 28 -23.64 21.72 -10.63
CA VAL A 28 -25.02 22.25 -10.61
C VAL A 28 -25.13 23.56 -9.85
N LEU A 29 -24.32 23.74 -8.85
CA LEU A 29 -24.15 24.98 -8.09
C LEU A 29 -22.73 25.46 -8.25
N GLU A 30 -22.51 26.76 -8.22
CA GLU A 30 -21.16 27.31 -8.24
C GLU A 30 -20.32 26.71 -7.09
N LYS A 31 -19.13 26.24 -7.46
CA LYS A 31 -18.19 25.61 -6.52
C LYS A 31 -17.88 26.54 -5.35
N SER A 32 -18.05 26.03 -4.14
CA SER A 32 -17.78 26.80 -2.92
C SER A 32 -17.24 25.88 -1.81
N PRO A 33 -15.91 25.88 -1.59
CA PRO A 33 -15.30 25.14 -0.50
C PRO A 33 -15.91 25.40 0.86
N GLU A 34 -16.21 26.67 1.18
CA GLU A 34 -16.75 27.08 2.46
C GLU A 34 -18.18 26.55 2.68
N LYS A 35 -19.00 26.56 1.60
CA LYS A 35 -20.36 26.01 1.68
C LYS A 35 -20.32 24.50 1.79
N ALA A 36 -19.46 23.81 1.03
CA ALA A 36 -19.26 22.37 1.13
C ALA A 36 -18.89 21.96 2.55
N PHE A 37 -17.85 22.58 3.12
CA PHE A 37 -17.41 22.35 4.49
C PHE A 37 -18.53 22.57 5.51
N ARG A 38 -19.28 23.69 5.41
CA ARG A 38 -20.38 24.00 6.34
C ARG A 38 -21.49 22.96 6.31
N TRP A 39 -21.83 22.43 5.14
CA TRP A 39 -22.87 21.42 5.00
C TRP A 39 -22.39 20.05 5.51
N TRP A 40 -21.17 19.65 5.21
CA TRP A 40 -20.58 18.41 5.77
C TRP A 40 -20.45 18.50 7.30
N MET A 41 -20.11 19.65 7.84
CA MET A 41 -20.10 19.87 9.30
C MET A 41 -21.48 19.71 9.94
N LYS A 42 -22.56 20.13 9.26
CA LYS A 42 -23.92 19.93 9.76
C LYS A 42 -24.30 18.44 9.74
N ALA A 43 -24.01 17.73 8.67
CA ALA A 43 -24.25 16.30 8.57
C ALA A 43 -23.45 15.50 9.62
N ALA A 44 -22.16 15.80 9.77
CA ALA A 44 -21.30 15.14 10.75
C ALA A 44 -21.69 15.40 12.21
N LYS A 45 -22.28 16.57 12.53
CA LYS A 45 -22.85 16.83 13.86
C LYS A 45 -24.05 15.97 14.20
N GLN A 46 -24.72 15.43 13.21
CA GLN A 46 -25.80 14.45 13.31
C GLN A 46 -25.28 13.00 13.17
N GLU A 47 -23.96 12.80 13.33
CA GLU A 47 -23.29 11.51 13.21
C GLU A 47 -23.44 10.85 11.82
N TYR A 48 -23.71 11.64 10.78
CA TYR A 48 -23.72 11.14 9.42
C TYR A 48 -22.29 10.80 8.98
N VAL A 49 -21.97 9.53 9.06
CA VAL A 49 -20.60 9.00 9.00
C VAL A 49 -19.91 9.34 7.69
N PHE A 50 -20.66 9.31 6.56
CA PHE A 50 -20.09 9.57 5.24
C PHE A 50 -19.60 11.02 5.03
N ALA A 51 -20.00 11.96 5.88
CA ALA A 51 -19.47 13.31 5.85
C ALA A 51 -18.08 13.43 6.52
N MET A 52 -17.72 12.51 7.38
CA MET A 52 -16.49 12.60 8.20
C MET A 52 -15.21 12.52 7.37
N PRO A 53 -15.05 11.62 6.36
CA PRO A 53 -13.87 11.59 5.50
C PRO A 53 -13.64 12.91 4.75
N TYR A 54 -14.73 13.57 4.32
CA TYR A 54 -14.65 14.86 3.64
C TYR A 54 -14.19 15.98 4.60
N LEU A 55 -14.56 15.89 5.88
CA LEU A 55 -14.05 16.82 6.89
C LEU A 55 -12.57 16.56 7.22
N VAL A 56 -12.10 15.31 7.16
CA VAL A 56 -10.67 15.01 7.24
C VAL A 56 -9.94 15.74 6.12
N TYR A 57 -10.37 15.58 4.89
CA TYR A 57 -9.80 16.27 3.73
C TYR A 57 -9.83 17.80 3.89
N CYS A 58 -10.98 18.35 4.34
CA CYS A 58 -11.11 19.79 4.54
C CYS A 58 -10.09 20.34 5.55
N TYR A 59 -9.91 19.66 6.67
CA TYR A 59 -8.97 20.10 7.71
C TYR A 59 -7.51 19.87 7.33
N GLU A 60 -7.20 18.88 6.53
CA GLU A 60 -5.82 18.64 6.07
C GLU A 60 -5.39 19.61 4.98
N GLN A 61 -6.27 19.85 4.01
CA GLN A 61 -5.96 20.68 2.85
C GLN A 61 -6.37 22.17 3.05
N GLY A 62 -7.03 22.50 4.14
CA GLY A 62 -7.59 23.84 4.31
C GLY A 62 -8.76 24.13 3.37
N TYR A 63 -9.49 23.09 2.92
CA TYR A 63 -10.57 23.24 1.95
C TYR A 63 -11.83 23.76 2.65
N GLY A 64 -12.16 25.03 2.38
CA GLY A 64 -13.28 25.74 3.03
C GLY A 64 -13.12 26.04 4.51
N THR A 65 -11.95 25.76 5.08
CA THR A 65 -11.57 26.03 6.46
C THR A 65 -10.05 26.21 6.57
N LYS A 66 -9.54 26.51 7.76
CA LYS A 66 -8.09 26.50 8.01
C LYS A 66 -7.60 25.08 8.25
N VAL A 67 -6.34 24.82 7.87
CA VAL A 67 -5.66 23.54 8.16
C VAL A 67 -5.64 23.29 9.67
N ASP A 68 -6.08 22.10 10.08
CA ASP A 68 -6.10 21.67 11.47
C ASP A 68 -5.97 20.13 11.56
N ASN A 69 -4.74 19.65 11.61
CA ASN A 69 -4.46 18.22 11.67
C ASN A 69 -5.06 17.53 12.92
N LYS A 70 -5.25 18.25 14.03
CA LYS A 70 -5.88 17.66 15.21
C LYS A 70 -7.36 17.38 14.97
N LYS A 71 -8.08 18.29 14.30
CA LYS A 71 -9.47 18.05 13.93
C LYS A 71 -9.59 16.99 12.85
N ALA A 72 -8.71 16.98 11.84
CA ALA A 72 -8.62 15.93 10.86
C ALA A 72 -8.50 14.55 11.53
N PHE A 73 -7.57 14.41 12.46
CA PHE A 73 -7.40 13.18 13.26
C PHE A 73 -8.69 12.79 14.01
N VAL A 74 -9.36 13.73 14.66
CA VAL A 74 -10.61 13.46 15.42
C VAL A 74 -11.70 12.91 14.48
N TYR A 75 -11.91 13.52 13.31
CA TYR A 75 -12.92 13.05 12.35
C TYR A 75 -12.51 11.73 11.70
N CYS A 76 -11.24 11.54 11.38
CA CYS A 76 -10.71 10.27 10.89
C CYS A 76 -10.96 9.14 11.89
N LYS A 77 -10.67 9.37 13.17
CA LYS A 77 -10.90 8.38 14.22
C LYS A 77 -12.38 8.03 14.34
N LYS A 78 -13.28 9.02 14.34
CA LYS A 78 -14.73 8.76 14.37
C LYS A 78 -15.17 7.91 13.16
N ALA A 79 -14.77 8.28 11.96
CA ALA A 79 -15.11 7.53 10.74
C ALA A 79 -14.61 6.07 10.79
N ALA A 80 -13.37 5.87 11.24
CA ALA A 80 -12.76 4.55 11.39
C ALA A 80 -13.48 3.68 12.44
N GLU A 81 -13.89 4.28 13.57
CA GLU A 81 -14.67 3.62 14.62
C GLU A 81 -16.06 3.18 14.15
N HIS A 82 -16.62 3.85 13.14
CA HIS A 82 -17.86 3.46 12.46
C HIS A 82 -17.65 2.48 11.29
N GLY A 83 -16.44 1.96 11.11
CA GLY A 83 -16.15 0.91 10.14
C GLY A 83 -15.86 1.38 8.70
N ILE A 84 -15.60 2.67 8.47
CA ILE A 84 -15.17 3.13 7.14
C ILE A 84 -13.73 2.67 6.92
N VAL A 85 -13.54 1.70 6.01
CA VAL A 85 -12.31 0.90 5.89
C VAL A 85 -11.11 1.72 5.44
N ASP A 86 -11.27 2.60 4.46
CA ASP A 86 -10.22 3.50 4.01
C ASP A 86 -9.75 4.45 5.13
N THR A 87 -10.70 4.93 5.97
CA THR A 87 -10.34 5.75 7.13
C THR A 87 -9.69 4.95 8.25
N GLN A 88 -9.94 3.64 8.38
CA GLN A 88 -9.20 2.78 9.31
C GLN A 88 -7.73 2.71 8.90
N PHE A 89 -7.46 2.46 7.62
CA PHE A 89 -6.10 2.47 7.09
C PHE A 89 -5.43 3.82 7.32
N TYR A 90 -6.13 4.91 6.97
CA TYR A 90 -5.61 6.26 7.12
C TYR A 90 -5.35 6.63 8.59
N LEU A 91 -6.23 6.24 9.52
CA LEU A 91 -6.03 6.44 10.96
C LEU A 91 -4.77 5.71 11.46
N GLY A 92 -4.52 4.50 10.93
CA GLY A 92 -3.28 3.78 11.19
C GLY A 92 -2.04 4.57 10.77
N GLN A 93 -2.08 5.22 9.60
CA GLN A 93 -1.02 6.10 9.12
C GLN A 93 -0.83 7.34 10.02
N LEU A 94 -1.93 7.99 10.43
CA LEU A 94 -1.88 9.14 11.32
C LEU A 94 -1.21 8.80 12.67
N TYR A 95 -1.53 7.63 13.24
CA TYR A 95 -0.86 7.14 14.45
C TYR A 95 0.61 6.77 14.21
N TYR A 96 0.94 6.21 13.05
CA TYR A 96 2.30 5.81 12.70
C TYR A 96 3.23 7.02 12.58
N HIS A 97 2.77 8.08 11.91
CA HIS A 97 3.53 9.31 11.66
C HIS A 97 3.35 10.39 12.75
N GLY A 98 2.34 10.26 13.62
CA GLY A 98 2.05 11.26 14.64
C GLY A 98 1.38 12.53 14.09
N VAL A 99 0.61 12.41 13.00
CA VAL A 99 -0.08 13.56 12.39
C VAL A 99 -1.38 13.84 13.16
N GLY A 100 -1.51 15.05 13.69
CA GLY A 100 -2.66 15.45 14.54
C GLY A 100 -2.72 14.76 15.91
N THR A 101 -1.82 13.82 16.17
CA THR A 101 -1.72 13.05 17.42
C THR A 101 -0.26 12.73 17.74
N LYS A 102 0.00 12.08 18.88
CA LYS A 102 1.32 11.52 19.18
C LYS A 102 1.52 10.19 18.42
N ILE A 103 2.77 9.89 18.06
CA ILE A 103 3.14 8.58 17.47
C ILE A 103 2.68 7.47 18.43
N ASN A 104 1.92 6.51 17.89
CA ASN A 104 1.48 5.34 18.63
C ASN A 104 1.50 4.10 17.72
N LYS A 105 2.63 3.39 17.74
CA LYS A 105 2.84 2.19 16.88
C LYS A 105 1.84 1.05 17.16
N LYS A 106 1.34 0.92 18.40
CA LYS A 106 0.33 -0.11 18.75
C LYS A 106 -1.02 0.20 18.12
N GLU A 107 -1.49 1.45 18.23
CA GLU A 107 -2.72 1.87 17.56
C GLU A 107 -2.57 1.84 16.04
N ALA A 108 -1.41 2.26 15.50
CA ALA A 108 -1.13 2.15 14.07
C ALA A 108 -1.30 0.70 13.58
N PHE A 109 -0.66 -0.27 14.26
CA PHE A 109 -0.81 -1.68 13.93
C PHE A 109 -2.26 -2.16 14.02
N LYS A 110 -2.98 -1.78 15.09
CA LYS A 110 -4.38 -2.16 15.30
C LYS A 110 -5.26 -1.74 14.13
N TRP A 111 -5.14 -0.48 13.68
CA TRP A 111 -5.98 0.07 12.64
C TRP A 111 -5.59 -0.42 11.24
N ILE A 112 -4.29 -0.51 10.92
CA ILE A 112 -3.83 -1.15 9.66
C ILE A 112 -4.30 -2.60 9.57
N ASN A 113 -4.22 -3.36 10.68
CA ASN A 113 -4.69 -4.74 10.71
C ASN A 113 -6.22 -4.85 10.59
N ALA A 114 -6.98 -3.88 11.11
CA ALA A 114 -8.43 -3.82 10.91
C ALA A 114 -8.76 -3.64 9.42
N ALA A 115 -8.19 -2.65 8.76
CA ALA A 115 -8.38 -2.41 7.34
C ALA A 115 -7.98 -3.61 6.47
N ALA A 116 -6.85 -4.25 6.78
CA ALA A 116 -6.39 -5.45 6.06
C ALA A 116 -7.36 -6.65 6.20
N LYS A 117 -8.03 -6.80 7.34
CA LYS A 117 -9.06 -7.84 7.56
C LYS A 117 -10.32 -7.59 6.74
N GLU A 118 -10.66 -6.35 6.47
CA GLU A 118 -11.74 -5.93 5.58
C GLU A 118 -11.31 -5.92 4.09
N SER A 119 -10.17 -6.57 3.80
CA SER A 119 -9.64 -6.71 2.44
C SER A 119 -9.23 -5.39 1.77
N TYR A 120 -8.87 -4.37 2.55
CA TYR A 120 -8.28 -3.15 2.01
C TYR A 120 -6.85 -3.43 1.53
N THR A 121 -6.66 -3.45 0.23
CA THR A 121 -5.44 -3.98 -0.42
C THR A 121 -4.19 -3.18 -0.10
N GLU A 122 -4.31 -1.86 0.03
CA GLU A 122 -3.22 -0.96 0.40
C GLU A 122 -2.67 -1.23 1.81
N ALA A 123 -3.49 -1.85 2.67
CA ALA A 123 -3.07 -2.23 4.02
C ALA A 123 -2.21 -3.50 4.05
N PHE A 124 -2.25 -4.35 3.02
CA PHE A 124 -1.57 -5.65 3.04
C PHE A 124 -0.05 -5.51 3.10
N GLY A 125 0.53 -4.71 2.22
CA GLY A 125 1.98 -4.46 2.19
C GLY A 125 2.47 -3.85 3.50
N GLN A 126 1.73 -2.86 4.01
CA GLN A 126 2.09 -2.20 5.26
C GLN A 126 1.97 -3.12 6.48
N LEU A 127 0.95 -3.97 6.53
CA LEU A 127 0.80 -4.94 7.62
C LEU A 127 1.93 -5.98 7.57
N GLY A 128 2.35 -6.40 6.37
CA GLY A 128 3.54 -7.21 6.17
C GLY A 128 4.78 -6.56 6.77
N TYR A 129 5.02 -5.29 6.42
CA TYR A 129 6.12 -4.49 6.96
C TYR A 129 6.08 -4.37 8.49
N PHE A 130 4.90 -4.18 9.07
CA PHE A 130 4.74 -4.09 10.52
C PHE A 130 5.11 -5.41 11.23
N TYR A 131 4.70 -6.55 10.66
CA TYR A 131 5.11 -7.86 11.20
C TYR A 131 6.60 -8.15 10.99
N GLU A 132 7.19 -7.74 9.88
CA GLU A 132 8.61 -7.94 9.60
C GLU A 132 9.50 -7.19 10.59
N HIS A 133 9.13 -5.95 10.91
CA HIS A 133 9.92 -5.07 11.77
C HIS A 133 9.46 -5.03 13.23
N GLY A 134 8.37 -5.73 13.58
CA GLY A 134 7.82 -5.71 14.93
C GLY A 134 7.22 -4.36 15.32
N ILE A 135 6.61 -3.63 14.35
CA ILE A 135 6.04 -2.30 14.58
C ILE A 135 4.66 -2.45 15.22
N GLY A 136 4.53 -2.04 16.47
CA GLY A 136 3.30 -2.16 17.26
C GLY A 136 2.85 -3.58 17.59
N THR A 137 3.62 -4.58 17.16
CA THR A 137 3.40 -6.00 17.35
C THR A 137 4.73 -6.73 17.56
N ARG A 138 4.69 -8.03 17.88
CA ARG A 138 5.92 -8.86 17.88
C ARG A 138 6.33 -9.16 16.44
N LYS A 139 7.65 -9.11 16.17
CA LYS A 139 8.22 -9.51 14.88
C LYS A 139 7.78 -10.93 14.53
N ASN A 140 7.30 -11.12 13.30
CA ASN A 140 6.85 -12.42 12.81
C ASN A 140 6.97 -12.51 11.29
N ILE A 141 8.08 -13.06 10.81
CA ILE A 141 8.40 -13.17 9.39
C ILE A 141 7.36 -14.04 8.63
N LYS A 142 6.86 -15.14 9.24
CA LYS A 142 5.83 -15.97 8.60
C LYS A 142 4.55 -15.19 8.30
N LYS A 143 4.09 -14.37 9.25
CA LYS A 143 2.93 -13.49 9.04
C LYS A 143 3.23 -12.37 8.05
N ALA A 144 4.42 -11.79 8.09
CA ALA A 144 4.85 -10.78 7.12
C ALA A 144 4.76 -11.32 5.70
N LEU A 145 5.37 -12.48 5.44
CA LEU A 145 5.34 -13.15 4.13
C LEU A 145 3.92 -13.47 3.66
N ALA A 146 3.03 -13.89 4.56
CA ALA A 146 1.63 -14.15 4.22
C ALA A 146 0.88 -12.88 3.77
N TRP A 147 1.13 -11.74 4.43
CA TRP A 147 0.53 -10.47 4.05
C TRP A 147 1.14 -9.87 2.79
N TYR A 148 2.46 -9.95 2.65
CA TYR A 148 3.13 -9.56 1.40
C TYR A 148 2.65 -10.39 0.21
N ALA A 149 2.41 -11.71 0.39
CA ALA A 149 1.86 -12.54 -0.68
C ALA A 149 0.48 -12.04 -1.14
N LYS A 150 -0.39 -11.65 -0.21
CA LYS A 150 -1.68 -11.03 -0.56
C LYS A 150 -1.52 -9.72 -1.31
N ALA A 151 -0.63 -8.82 -0.87
CA ALA A 151 -0.37 -7.56 -1.56
C ALA A 151 0.15 -7.81 -2.99
N ALA A 152 1.10 -8.72 -3.14
CA ALA A 152 1.67 -9.08 -4.42
C ALA A 152 0.65 -9.71 -5.40
N GLU A 153 -0.29 -10.51 -4.89
CA GLU A 153 -1.40 -11.09 -5.67
C GLU A 153 -2.38 -10.03 -6.18
N HIS A 154 -2.45 -8.87 -5.50
CA HIS A 154 -3.24 -7.72 -5.92
C HIS A 154 -2.44 -6.71 -6.76
N GLY A 155 -1.24 -7.09 -7.24
CA GLY A 155 -0.49 -6.33 -8.22
C GLY A 155 0.56 -5.37 -7.66
N ASP A 156 0.86 -5.42 -6.36
CA ASP A 156 1.94 -4.62 -5.77
C ASP A 156 3.31 -5.14 -6.22
N VAL A 157 3.90 -4.47 -7.20
CA VAL A 157 5.16 -4.88 -7.86
C VAL A 157 6.36 -4.77 -6.91
N ASP A 158 6.39 -3.77 -6.07
CA ASP A 158 7.49 -3.58 -5.11
C ASP A 158 7.47 -4.69 -4.07
N VAL A 159 6.28 -5.06 -3.60
CA VAL A 159 6.10 -6.18 -2.67
C VAL A 159 6.45 -7.52 -3.34
N GLN A 160 6.16 -7.71 -4.63
CA GLN A 160 6.57 -8.94 -5.35
C GLN A 160 8.08 -9.11 -5.35
N THR A 161 8.82 -8.02 -5.56
CA THR A 161 10.29 -8.03 -5.49
C THR A 161 10.79 -8.29 -4.08
N HIS A 162 10.20 -7.62 -3.09
CA HIS A 162 10.53 -7.82 -1.69
C HIS A 162 10.30 -9.27 -1.25
N LEU A 163 9.21 -9.87 -1.68
CA LEU A 163 8.93 -11.30 -1.44
C LEU A 163 9.97 -12.22 -2.05
N ALA A 164 10.32 -12.01 -3.33
CA ALA A 164 11.33 -12.82 -3.99
C ALA A 164 12.65 -12.80 -3.22
N ARG A 165 13.07 -11.62 -2.76
CA ARG A 165 14.27 -11.44 -1.96
C ARG A 165 14.14 -12.13 -0.60
N THR A 166 13.05 -11.88 0.13
CA THR A 166 12.86 -12.41 1.48
C THR A 166 12.77 -13.94 1.49
N TYR A 167 12.09 -14.53 0.51
CA TYR A 167 12.07 -15.99 0.36
C TYR A 167 13.46 -16.55 -0.01
N TYR A 168 14.23 -15.86 -0.85
CA TYR A 168 15.59 -16.26 -1.17
C TYR A 168 16.49 -16.22 0.06
N ASP A 169 16.41 -15.17 0.86
CA ASP A 169 17.19 -15.04 2.09
C ASP A 169 16.77 -16.10 3.12
N CYS A 170 15.47 -16.46 3.19
CA CYS A 170 14.99 -17.56 4.01
C CYS A 170 15.42 -18.94 3.48
N PHE A 171 15.51 -19.13 2.17
CA PHE A 171 15.97 -20.37 1.55
C PHE A 171 17.43 -20.69 1.89
N VAL A 172 18.29 -19.66 1.95
CA VAL A 172 19.69 -19.83 2.41
C VAL A 172 19.77 -20.38 3.83
N ILE A 173 18.72 -20.18 4.64
CA ILE A 173 18.65 -20.67 6.04
C ILE A 173 17.95 -22.04 6.12
N GLU A 174 16.88 -22.26 5.34
CA GLU A 174 16.11 -23.51 5.30
C GLU A 174 15.83 -23.90 3.84
N GLU A 175 16.60 -24.84 3.32
CA GLU A 175 16.49 -25.35 1.94
C GLU A 175 15.28 -26.29 1.82
N THR A 176 14.09 -25.74 1.54
CA THR A 176 12.86 -26.51 1.31
C THR A 176 12.31 -26.30 -0.09
N GLU A 177 11.76 -27.35 -0.73
CA GLU A 177 11.13 -27.25 -2.05
C GLU A 177 10.00 -26.22 -2.07
N ALA A 178 9.20 -26.13 -1.00
CA ALA A 178 8.13 -25.13 -0.90
C ALA A 178 8.65 -23.67 -0.96
N ASN A 179 9.88 -23.42 -0.51
CA ASN A 179 10.50 -22.10 -0.63
C ASN A 179 11.01 -21.84 -2.05
N LYS A 180 11.56 -22.84 -2.75
CA LYS A 180 12.02 -22.74 -4.16
C LYS A 180 10.88 -22.26 -5.07
N ASP A 181 9.72 -22.92 -5.00
CA ASP A 181 8.55 -22.56 -5.81
C ASP A 181 8.09 -21.12 -5.57
N LYS A 182 8.06 -20.69 -4.31
CA LYS A 182 7.66 -19.33 -3.96
C LYS A 182 8.66 -18.29 -4.45
N ILE A 183 9.95 -18.54 -4.27
CA ILE A 183 11.02 -17.67 -4.78
C ILE A 183 10.86 -17.46 -6.28
N LEU A 184 10.73 -18.57 -7.01
CA LEU A 184 10.62 -18.54 -8.47
C LEU A 184 9.33 -17.84 -8.93
N LYS A 185 8.19 -18.12 -8.28
CA LYS A 185 6.91 -17.48 -8.56
C LYS A 185 7.04 -15.96 -8.47
N TRP A 186 7.53 -15.45 -7.34
CA TRP A 186 7.57 -14.01 -7.10
C TRP A 186 8.65 -13.30 -7.91
N ALA A 187 9.82 -13.92 -8.08
CA ALA A 187 10.87 -13.38 -8.95
C ALA A 187 10.38 -13.24 -10.40
N ARG A 188 9.69 -14.26 -10.94
CA ARG A 188 9.12 -14.22 -12.29
C ARG A 188 8.04 -13.15 -12.43
N MET A 189 7.16 -13.01 -11.45
CA MET A 189 6.09 -12.00 -11.49
C MET A 189 6.68 -10.60 -11.50
N GLY A 190 7.55 -10.27 -10.55
CA GLY A 190 8.19 -8.96 -10.48
C GLY A 190 9.01 -8.62 -11.73
N ALA A 191 9.79 -9.59 -12.25
CA ALA A 191 10.60 -9.39 -13.44
C ALA A 191 9.76 -9.14 -14.71
N LYS A 192 8.62 -9.86 -14.87
CA LYS A 192 7.68 -9.66 -15.98
C LYS A 192 7.01 -8.29 -15.94
N LEU A 193 6.73 -7.77 -14.75
CA LEU A 193 6.14 -6.45 -14.55
C LEU A 193 7.15 -5.30 -14.67
N GLY A 194 8.42 -5.62 -14.98
CA GLY A 194 9.44 -4.61 -15.25
C GLY A 194 10.23 -4.17 -14.02
N ASN A 195 10.05 -4.82 -12.87
CA ASN A 195 10.87 -4.48 -11.71
C ASN A 195 12.31 -4.93 -11.92
N VAL A 196 13.23 -3.97 -11.93
CA VAL A 196 14.65 -4.17 -12.29
C VAL A 196 15.39 -5.03 -11.26
N ASP A 197 15.06 -4.91 -9.98
CA ASP A 197 15.64 -5.73 -8.92
C ASP A 197 15.17 -7.19 -9.04
N ALA A 198 13.90 -7.41 -9.40
CA ALA A 198 13.38 -8.75 -9.66
C ALA A 198 14.01 -9.38 -10.90
N GLN A 199 14.27 -8.61 -11.95
CA GLN A 199 14.99 -9.06 -13.14
C GLN A 199 16.42 -9.51 -12.80
N LEU A 200 17.16 -8.69 -12.03
CA LEU A 200 18.49 -9.05 -11.55
C LEU A 200 18.44 -10.37 -10.74
N LYS A 201 17.51 -10.44 -9.76
CA LYS A 201 17.38 -11.62 -8.89
C LYS A 201 17.03 -12.87 -9.69
N LEU A 202 16.12 -12.78 -10.65
CA LEU A 202 15.74 -13.90 -11.50
C LEU A 202 16.91 -14.38 -12.38
N GLY A 203 17.69 -13.45 -12.90
CA GLY A 203 18.92 -13.76 -13.63
C GLY A 203 19.93 -14.51 -12.76
N VAL A 204 20.14 -14.08 -11.51
CA VAL A 204 21.04 -14.75 -10.56
C VAL A 204 20.51 -16.13 -10.18
N ILE A 205 19.20 -16.31 -10.00
CA ILE A 205 18.57 -17.63 -9.73
C ILE A 205 18.91 -18.62 -10.85
N TYR A 206 18.72 -18.23 -12.11
CA TYR A 206 19.06 -19.10 -13.24
C TYR A 206 20.58 -19.31 -13.40
N TYR A 207 21.41 -18.31 -13.07
CA TYR A 207 22.85 -18.44 -13.11
C TYR A 207 23.39 -19.45 -12.07
N LYS A 208 22.91 -19.37 -10.83
CA LYS A 208 23.39 -20.22 -9.73
C LYS A 208 22.85 -21.66 -9.79
N GLY A 209 21.63 -21.85 -10.26
CA GLY A 209 21.00 -23.17 -10.30
C GLY A 209 20.57 -23.73 -8.93
N GLU A 210 20.59 -22.91 -7.86
CA GLU A 210 20.26 -23.35 -6.51
C GLU A 210 18.75 -23.57 -6.28
N VAL A 211 17.93 -22.79 -6.98
CA VAL A 211 16.46 -22.80 -6.87
C VAL A 211 15.81 -23.58 -8.01
N VAL A 212 16.39 -23.50 -9.19
CA VAL A 212 15.98 -24.20 -10.41
C VAL A 212 17.21 -24.73 -11.12
N GLU A 213 17.04 -25.61 -12.08
CA GLU A 213 18.13 -26.04 -12.95
C GLU A 213 18.84 -24.83 -13.58
N GLN A 214 20.17 -24.86 -13.56
CA GLN A 214 21.00 -23.79 -14.09
C GLN A 214 20.72 -23.59 -15.58
N ASN A 215 20.53 -22.32 -15.97
CA ASN A 215 20.26 -21.97 -17.35
C ASN A 215 20.91 -20.64 -17.71
N TYR A 216 22.06 -20.69 -18.38
CA TYR A 216 22.81 -19.50 -18.74
C TYR A 216 22.09 -18.61 -19.76
N ASP A 217 21.26 -19.14 -20.65
CA ASP A 217 20.51 -18.35 -21.63
C ASP A 217 19.45 -17.49 -20.94
N LEU A 218 18.67 -18.09 -20.04
CA LEU A 218 17.69 -17.36 -19.24
C LEU A 218 18.37 -16.39 -18.27
N ALA A 219 19.49 -16.77 -17.67
CA ALA A 219 20.28 -15.88 -16.83
C ALA A 219 20.74 -14.65 -17.63
N MET A 220 21.34 -14.83 -18.79
CA MET A 220 21.79 -13.77 -19.68
C MET A 220 20.66 -12.86 -20.14
N TYR A 221 19.49 -13.43 -20.46
CA TYR A 221 18.32 -12.64 -20.84
C TYR A 221 17.92 -11.66 -19.75
N TRP A 222 17.73 -12.14 -18.53
CA TRP A 222 17.28 -11.30 -17.42
C TRP A 222 18.35 -10.35 -16.90
N LEU A 223 19.62 -10.80 -16.84
CA LEU A 223 20.75 -9.94 -16.42
C LEU A 223 20.99 -8.79 -17.40
N LYS A 224 20.95 -9.07 -18.72
CA LYS A 224 21.08 -8.01 -19.74
C LYS A 224 19.95 -7.00 -19.64
N LYS A 225 18.72 -7.46 -19.38
CA LYS A 225 17.57 -6.59 -19.20
C LYS A 225 17.75 -5.70 -17.99
N ALA A 226 18.10 -6.26 -16.83
CA ALA A 226 18.40 -5.48 -15.61
C ALA A 226 19.55 -4.49 -15.80
N TYR A 227 20.62 -4.90 -16.51
CA TYR A 227 21.75 -4.03 -16.81
C TYR A 227 21.36 -2.86 -17.71
N GLY A 228 20.55 -3.10 -18.74
CA GLY A 228 20.05 -2.08 -19.65
C GLY A 228 19.15 -1.03 -18.94
N GLU A 229 18.51 -1.43 -17.85
CA GLU A 229 17.68 -0.56 -17.01
C GLU A 229 18.48 0.06 -15.81
N GLY A 230 19.82 -0.04 -15.82
CA GLY A 230 20.72 0.65 -14.90
C GLY A 230 21.27 -0.17 -13.73
N LYS A 231 20.98 -1.47 -13.62
CA LYS A 231 21.56 -2.36 -12.60
C LYS A 231 22.96 -2.81 -12.99
N THR A 232 23.96 -2.01 -12.65
CA THR A 232 25.39 -2.27 -12.96
C THR A 232 25.91 -3.57 -12.35
N GLU A 233 25.37 -4.02 -11.21
CA GLU A 233 25.71 -5.30 -10.57
C GLU A 233 25.50 -6.51 -11.50
N ALA A 234 24.53 -6.45 -12.40
CA ALA A 234 24.25 -7.51 -13.36
C ALA A 234 25.45 -7.79 -14.29
N PHE A 235 26.30 -6.79 -14.52
CA PHE A 235 27.45 -6.90 -15.44
C PHE A 235 28.48 -7.90 -14.96
N GLU A 236 28.73 -8.03 -13.68
CA GLU A 236 29.69 -9.00 -13.13
C GLU A 236 29.21 -10.43 -13.43
N TYR A 237 27.94 -10.74 -13.21
CA TYR A 237 27.38 -12.04 -13.55
C TYR A 237 27.41 -12.33 -15.07
N ILE A 238 27.17 -11.31 -15.89
CA ILE A 238 27.28 -11.44 -17.36
C ILE A 238 28.68 -11.81 -17.76
N LYS A 239 29.72 -11.18 -17.18
CA LYS A 239 31.12 -11.51 -17.45
C LYS A 239 31.45 -12.96 -17.06
N GLU A 240 30.99 -13.38 -15.88
CA GLU A 240 31.22 -14.74 -15.38
C GLU A 240 30.61 -15.79 -16.32
N ILE A 241 29.35 -15.60 -16.76
CA ILE A 241 28.70 -16.48 -17.73
C ILE A 241 29.48 -16.52 -19.05
N CYS A 242 29.91 -15.37 -19.57
CA CYS A 242 30.69 -15.32 -20.81
C CYS A 242 32.02 -16.07 -20.69
N LYS A 243 32.66 -16.06 -19.52
CA LYS A 243 33.89 -16.81 -19.27
C LYS A 243 33.62 -18.32 -19.29
N VAL A 244 32.61 -18.76 -18.51
CA VAL A 244 32.23 -20.19 -18.42
C VAL A 244 31.88 -20.76 -19.80
N VAL A 245 31.05 -20.05 -20.59
CA VAL A 245 30.64 -20.52 -21.94
C VAL A 245 31.82 -20.56 -22.90
N ARG A 246 32.83 -19.69 -22.76
CA ARG A 246 34.07 -19.77 -23.60
C ARG A 246 34.97 -20.93 -23.23
N GLU A 247 35.00 -21.36 -21.99
CA GLU A 247 35.80 -22.49 -21.51
C GLU A 247 35.18 -23.86 -21.86
N GLN A 248 33.89 -23.89 -22.21
CA GLN A 248 33.14 -25.10 -22.60
C GLN A 248 33.13 -25.33 -24.11
N ASN A 249 33.51 -24.33 -24.93
CA ASN A 249 33.66 -24.43 -26.39
C ASN A 249 35.15 -24.52 -26.79
#